data_93ee6a93c617e8d68ac092c237e0acf3
#
_entry.id   93ee6a93c617e8d68ac092c237e0acf3
#
_cell.length_a   1.000
_cell.length_b   1.000
_cell.length_c   1.000
_cell.angle_alpha   90.00
_cell.angle_beta   90.00
_cell.angle_gamma   90.00
#
_symmetry.space_group_name_H-M   'P 1'
#
loop_
_entity.id
_entity.type
_entity.pdbx_description
1 polymer ?
#
loop_
_entity_poly.entity_id
_entity_poly.type
_entity_poly.pdbx_seq_one_letter_code
_entity_poly.pdbx_strand_id
1 'polypeptide(L)'
;MKKSLITMMAALMGVAYAGETTVTPVTTTQDFKRLSGAVHVGGGTAYTCHGYVPTTTAVQGEGYGMGAVQLGYDFGKEGAWSYMGALSYKAPISGHTLYGNPTMTRDQLAGAMMHSGDPTKMALGSLMSQTPQQSWGGAVVDPKTGATMEDIYQANKKMGAKNIENEFIVRNGLKYNKSLWNVSFGHDFIHGGIAGVVAKHFDGQSQSRMQQVWTNFEVTPVAWFSADLNCARTFDTVKGWWFEAHARLKAPIIGSPEDIKVAGILEYGMSWAANFYESSHNACSNGTQAFWLKLSTPWFVNESKNFILTPAVSFNWLGKGGMKANEKSHAKAFGDQYVPFRNFAVVGDLTATYKF
;
A
#
# COMPACT_ATOMS: atom_id res chain seq x y z
N MET A 1 21.67 14.83 -18.83
CA MET A 1 21.19 13.46 -18.59
C MET A 1 20.08 13.31 -17.55
N LYS A 2 19.99 14.13 -16.47
CA LYS A 2 18.92 13.99 -15.46
C LYS A 2 17.51 14.38 -15.94
N LYS A 3 17.37 15.29 -16.91
CA LYS A 3 16.05 15.74 -17.41
C LYS A 3 15.39 14.75 -18.40
N SER A 4 16.17 14.00 -19.17
CA SER A 4 15.64 13.02 -20.14
C SER A 4 15.07 11.76 -19.48
N LEU A 5 15.59 11.34 -18.32
CA LEU A 5 15.11 10.18 -17.60
C LEU A 5 13.72 10.44 -17.00
N ILE A 6 13.49 11.67 -16.51
CA ILE A 6 12.19 12.07 -15.92
C ILE A 6 11.10 12.12 -17.00
N THR A 7 11.42 12.61 -18.20
CA THR A 7 10.43 12.68 -19.28
C THR A 7 10.09 11.30 -19.84
N MET A 8 11.04 10.37 -19.85
CA MET A 8 10.80 8.99 -20.28
C MET A 8 10.07 8.16 -19.21
N MET A 9 10.24 8.50 -17.92
CA MET A 9 9.54 7.85 -16.81
C MET A 9 8.11 8.36 -16.61
N ALA A 10 7.77 9.56 -17.06
CA ALA A 10 6.43 10.13 -16.93
C ALA A 10 5.35 9.41 -17.77
N ALA A 11 5.72 8.47 -18.62
CA ALA A 11 4.82 7.76 -19.53
C ALA A 11 4.30 6.40 -19.01
N LEU A 12 4.69 5.95 -17.82
CA LEU A 12 4.69 4.51 -17.58
C LEU A 12 4.30 4.13 -16.13
N MET A 13 3.01 3.88 -15.75
CA MET A 13 2.71 3.22 -14.46
C MET A 13 1.25 2.88 -14.17
N GLY A 14 0.92 1.65 -13.77
CA GLY A 14 -0.35 1.10 -13.37
C GLY A 14 -0.40 0.64 -11.92
N VAL A 15 -1.54 0.68 -11.34
CA VAL A 15 -1.76 0.32 -9.96
C VAL A 15 -1.77 -1.20 -9.81
N ALA A 16 -0.89 -1.72 -8.99
CA ALA A 16 -1.01 -3.08 -8.51
C ALA A 16 -2.17 -3.17 -7.52
N TYR A 17 -3.36 -3.23 -8.03
CA TYR A 17 -4.33 -4.12 -7.42
C TYR A 17 -3.87 -5.54 -7.74
N ALA A 18 -4.12 -6.50 -6.88
CA ALA A 18 -4.07 -7.91 -7.22
C ALA A 18 -4.91 -8.08 -8.50
N GLY A 19 -4.40 -7.57 -9.60
CA GLY A 19 -5.09 -7.31 -10.85
C GLY A 19 -4.80 -8.48 -11.73
N GLU A 20 -5.80 -9.23 -11.94
CA GLU A 20 -5.86 -10.18 -13.01
C GLU A 20 -5.43 -9.53 -14.31
N THR A 21 -4.34 -10.02 -14.86
CA THR A 21 -4.12 -9.90 -16.30
C THR A 21 -5.28 -10.61 -16.98
N THR A 22 -6.27 -9.87 -17.45
CA THR A 22 -7.24 -10.37 -18.39
C THR A 22 -6.48 -10.83 -19.62
N VAL A 23 -6.34 -12.13 -19.78
CA VAL A 23 -5.96 -12.70 -21.07
C VAL A 23 -7.12 -12.42 -22.00
N THR A 24 -6.96 -11.46 -22.89
CA THR A 24 -7.91 -11.29 -23.98
C THR A 24 -7.64 -12.45 -24.95
N PRO A 25 -8.55 -13.40 -25.12
CA PRO A 25 -8.38 -14.40 -26.17
C PRO A 25 -8.45 -13.70 -27.51
N VAL A 26 -7.62 -14.12 -28.44
CA VAL A 26 -7.67 -13.73 -29.86
C VAL A 26 -9.09 -14.02 -30.36
N THR A 27 -9.78 -13.00 -30.81
CA THR A 27 -11.19 -12.95 -31.09
C THR A 27 -11.56 -13.67 -32.39
N THR A 28 -12.42 -14.64 -32.28
CA THR A 28 -13.50 -14.87 -33.27
C THR A 28 -14.62 -13.90 -32.97
N THR A 29 -15.28 -13.37 -33.99
CA THR A 29 -16.41 -12.43 -33.96
C THR A 29 -17.42 -12.75 -32.86
N GLN A 30 -17.21 -12.23 -31.65
CA GLN A 30 -18.18 -12.27 -30.57
C GLN A 30 -18.93 -10.94 -30.52
N ASP A 31 -20.23 -11.02 -30.23
CA ASP A 31 -21.05 -9.86 -29.92
C ASP A 31 -20.34 -8.97 -28.89
N PHE A 32 -20.15 -7.73 -29.28
CA PHE A 32 -19.37 -6.74 -28.51
C PHE A 32 -20.10 -6.42 -27.20
N LYS A 33 -19.70 -7.06 -26.11
CA LYS A 33 -20.19 -6.73 -24.77
C LYS A 33 -19.62 -5.38 -24.36
N ARG A 34 -20.43 -4.32 -24.42
CA ARG A 34 -20.02 -2.98 -24.01
C ARG A 34 -19.82 -2.84 -22.52
N LEU A 35 -20.55 -3.60 -21.72
CA LEU A 35 -20.46 -3.59 -20.27
C LEU A 35 -19.77 -4.86 -19.78
N SER A 36 -18.78 -4.70 -18.93
CA SER A 36 -18.08 -5.77 -18.24
C SER A 36 -17.91 -5.41 -16.76
N GLY A 37 -17.71 -6.40 -15.92
CA GLY A 37 -17.46 -6.15 -14.53
C GLY A 37 -16.86 -7.34 -13.81
N ALA A 38 -16.37 -7.07 -12.60
CA ALA A 38 -15.89 -8.09 -11.69
C ALA A 38 -16.16 -7.73 -10.23
N VAL A 39 -16.39 -8.74 -9.43
CA VAL A 39 -16.45 -8.64 -7.98
C VAL A 39 -15.30 -9.46 -7.42
N HIS A 40 -14.54 -8.86 -6.52
CA HIS A 40 -13.42 -9.49 -5.84
C HIS A 40 -13.69 -9.54 -4.34
N VAL A 41 -13.38 -10.68 -3.73
CA VAL A 41 -13.38 -10.85 -2.27
C VAL A 41 -12.13 -11.63 -1.91
N GLY A 42 -11.43 -11.20 -0.90
CA GLY A 42 -10.18 -11.88 -0.52
C GLY A 42 -9.58 -11.34 0.75
N GLY A 43 -8.34 -11.72 0.96
CA GLY A 43 -7.54 -11.26 2.09
C GLY A 43 -6.14 -11.83 2.03
N GLY A 44 -5.32 -11.39 2.96
CA GLY A 44 -3.94 -11.80 3.04
C GLY A 44 -3.41 -11.79 4.46
N THR A 45 -2.20 -12.33 4.62
CA THR A 45 -1.52 -12.46 5.92
C THR A 45 -0.90 -11.15 6.40
N ALA A 46 -0.75 -10.16 5.49
CA ALA A 46 -0.29 -8.83 5.84
C ALA A 46 -0.86 -7.79 4.88
N TYR A 47 -1.18 -6.63 5.40
CA TYR A 47 -1.58 -5.48 4.59
C TYR A 47 -0.40 -4.99 3.76
N THR A 48 -0.60 -4.83 2.46
CA THR A 48 0.41 -4.31 1.53
C THR A 48 -0.08 -3.06 0.83
N CYS A 49 0.83 -2.11 0.64
CA CYS A 49 0.59 -0.92 -0.15
C CYS A 49 1.81 -0.70 -1.07
N HIS A 50 1.62 -0.82 -2.39
CA HIS A 50 2.70 -0.61 -3.37
C HIS A 50 3.97 -1.44 -3.10
N GLY A 51 3.82 -2.70 -2.74
CA GLY A 51 4.93 -3.58 -2.35
C GLY A 51 5.50 -3.29 -0.95
N TYR A 52 5.12 -2.20 -0.33
CA TYR A 52 5.49 -1.87 1.03
C TYR A 52 4.62 -2.63 2.02
N VAL A 53 5.25 -3.36 2.93
CA VAL A 53 4.58 -4.05 4.03
C VAL A 53 4.95 -3.33 5.32
N PRO A 54 4.00 -2.69 6.00
CA PRO A 54 4.28 -2.01 7.26
C PRO A 54 4.48 -3.04 8.36
N THR A 55 5.69 -3.55 8.47
CA THR A 55 6.08 -4.50 9.52
C THR A 55 7.22 -3.93 10.33
N THR A 56 7.20 -4.17 11.62
CA THR A 56 8.34 -3.92 12.49
C THR A 56 9.03 -5.24 12.84
N THR A 57 10.21 -5.15 13.47
CA THR A 57 10.90 -6.34 13.97
C THR A 57 10.08 -7.10 15.03
N ALA A 58 9.16 -6.42 15.71
CA ALA A 58 8.35 -6.97 16.79
C ALA A 58 7.02 -7.57 16.31
N VAL A 59 6.47 -7.09 15.19
CA VAL A 59 5.14 -7.51 14.69
C VAL A 59 5.27 -7.94 13.24
N GLN A 60 4.98 -9.20 12.96
CA GLN A 60 4.71 -9.63 11.59
C GLN A 60 3.38 -9.02 11.18
N GLY A 61 3.29 -8.51 9.95
CA GLY A 61 2.07 -7.90 9.44
C GLY A 61 0.87 -8.76 9.74
N GLU A 62 -0.19 -8.13 10.16
CA GLU A 62 -1.44 -8.80 10.49
C GLU A 62 -2.28 -8.93 9.23
N GLY A 63 -3.21 -9.87 9.22
CA GLY A 63 -4.06 -10.15 8.08
C GLY A 63 -5.02 -9.01 7.75
N TYR A 64 -5.46 -8.98 6.52
CA TYR A 64 -6.51 -8.08 6.07
C TYR A 64 -7.58 -8.84 5.27
N GLY A 65 -8.80 -8.30 5.29
CA GLY A 65 -9.86 -8.66 4.38
C GLY A 65 -10.08 -7.57 3.33
N MET A 66 -10.48 -7.94 2.12
CA MET A 66 -10.77 -6.98 1.06
C MET A 66 -12.03 -7.36 0.27
N GLY A 67 -12.70 -6.34 -0.25
CA GLY A 67 -13.75 -6.46 -1.25
C GLY A 67 -13.58 -5.38 -2.30
N ALA A 68 -13.84 -5.71 -3.57
CA ALA A 68 -13.84 -4.72 -4.64
C ALA A 68 -14.89 -5.03 -5.70
N VAL A 69 -15.39 -3.98 -6.34
CA VAL A 69 -16.24 -4.05 -7.53
C VAL A 69 -15.58 -3.24 -8.62
N GLN A 70 -15.46 -3.84 -9.80
CA GLN A 70 -14.93 -3.17 -10.99
C GLN A 70 -16.00 -3.16 -12.07
N LEU A 71 -16.07 -2.07 -12.81
CA LEU A 71 -16.97 -1.90 -13.95
C LEU A 71 -16.16 -1.34 -15.13
N GLY A 72 -16.39 -1.90 -16.29
CA GLY A 72 -15.83 -1.43 -17.55
C GLY A 72 -16.94 -1.16 -18.56
N TYR A 73 -16.79 -0.11 -19.35
CA TYR A 73 -17.68 0.17 -20.48
C TYR A 73 -16.84 0.53 -21.69
N ASP A 74 -16.94 -0.34 -22.72
CA ASP A 74 -16.19 -0.17 -23.96
C ASP A 74 -16.97 0.72 -24.94
N PHE A 75 -16.28 1.67 -25.53
CA PHE A 75 -16.84 2.61 -26.50
C PHE A 75 -15.84 2.92 -27.62
N GLY A 76 -16.30 3.67 -28.60
CA GLY A 76 -15.52 3.94 -29.80
C GLY A 76 -15.60 2.79 -30.80
N LYS A 77 -14.84 2.94 -31.89
CA LYS A 77 -14.79 1.93 -32.95
C LYS A 77 -14.00 0.72 -32.44
N GLU A 78 -14.58 -0.46 -32.52
CA GLU A 78 -13.98 -1.74 -32.10
C GLU A 78 -13.50 -1.77 -30.63
N GLY A 79 -14.12 -0.98 -29.73
CA GLY A 79 -13.72 -0.96 -28.32
C GLY A 79 -12.34 -0.38 -28.06
N ALA A 80 -11.84 0.48 -28.95
CA ALA A 80 -10.54 1.12 -28.78
C ALA A 80 -10.43 1.90 -27.47
N TRP A 81 -11.56 2.37 -26.95
CA TRP A 81 -11.64 3.06 -25.66
C TRP A 81 -12.52 2.32 -24.69
N SER A 82 -12.14 2.31 -23.44
CA SER A 82 -12.98 1.85 -22.35
C SER A 82 -12.95 2.82 -21.17
N TYR A 83 -14.10 3.00 -20.54
CA TYR A 83 -14.20 3.58 -19.22
C TYR A 83 -13.95 2.48 -18.19
N MET A 84 -13.23 2.79 -17.12
CA MET A 84 -12.98 1.92 -15.98
C MET A 84 -13.38 2.62 -14.70
N GLY A 85 -14.23 1.96 -13.93
CA GLY A 85 -14.61 2.37 -12.58
C GLY A 85 -14.31 1.24 -11.60
N ALA A 86 -13.82 1.58 -10.41
CA ALA A 86 -13.64 0.60 -9.35
C ALA A 86 -13.95 1.21 -7.98
N LEU A 87 -14.50 0.38 -7.13
CA LEU A 87 -14.72 0.64 -5.72
C LEU A 87 -14.04 -0.47 -4.94
N SER A 88 -13.16 -0.14 -4.02
CA SER A 88 -12.53 -1.16 -3.19
C SER A 88 -12.48 -0.75 -1.73
N TYR A 89 -12.50 -1.76 -0.89
CA TYR A 89 -12.42 -1.65 0.54
C TYR A 89 -11.45 -2.69 1.09
N LYS A 90 -10.54 -2.27 1.94
CA LYS A 90 -9.65 -3.16 2.71
C LYS A 90 -9.81 -2.86 4.19
N ALA A 91 -9.92 -3.91 4.99
CA ALA A 91 -9.99 -3.82 6.44
C ALA A 91 -8.93 -4.72 7.07
N PRO A 92 -8.12 -4.23 8.02
CA PRO A 92 -7.29 -5.09 8.85
C PRO A 92 -8.20 -6.00 9.68
N ILE A 93 -7.81 -7.28 9.82
CA ILE A 93 -8.59 -8.29 10.57
C ILE A 93 -8.38 -8.12 12.07
N SER A 94 -7.23 -7.64 12.48
CA SER A 94 -6.89 -7.31 13.86
C SER A 94 -6.28 -5.92 13.93
N GLY A 95 -6.41 -5.25 15.07
CA GLY A 95 -5.99 -3.86 15.24
C GLY A 95 -4.50 -3.65 15.01
N HIS A 96 -4.13 -3.28 13.79
CA HIS A 96 -2.75 -3.01 13.41
C HIS A 96 -2.21 -1.74 14.01
N THR A 97 -1.05 -1.85 14.58
CA THR A 97 -0.21 -0.68 14.81
C THR A 97 0.72 -0.48 13.62
N LEU A 98 0.59 0.64 12.93
CA LEU A 98 1.46 1.02 11.80
C LEU A 98 2.93 1.06 12.22
N TYR A 99 3.15 1.31 13.46
CA TYR A 99 4.45 1.49 14.08
C TYR A 99 4.62 0.47 15.20
N GLY A 100 4.41 -0.79 14.99
CA GLY A 100 4.55 -1.93 15.89
C GLY A 100 5.56 -1.81 17.03
N ASN A 101 5.63 -0.66 17.65
CA ASN A 101 6.23 -0.58 18.96
C ASN A 101 5.30 -1.32 19.90
N PRO A 102 5.76 -2.40 20.52
CA PRO A 102 5.06 -2.90 21.69
C PRO A 102 4.82 -1.68 22.58
N THR A 103 3.60 -1.53 23.06
CA THR A 103 3.27 -0.48 24.02
C THR A 103 4.39 -0.44 25.04
N MET A 104 5.17 0.64 25.01
CA MET A 104 6.29 0.78 25.96
C MET A 104 5.74 0.55 27.35
N THR A 105 6.38 -0.29 28.13
CA THR A 105 6.10 -0.34 29.57
C THR A 105 6.44 1.03 30.15
N ARG A 106 5.94 1.32 31.34
CA ARG A 106 6.25 2.59 32.02
C ARG A 106 7.76 2.80 32.17
N ASP A 107 8.49 1.73 32.52
CA ASP A 107 9.95 1.77 32.66
C ASP A 107 10.67 2.03 31.32
N GLN A 108 10.19 1.42 30.25
CA GLN A 108 10.70 1.69 28.91
C GLN A 108 10.47 3.12 28.46
N LEU A 109 9.30 3.70 28.77
CA LEU A 109 9.01 5.09 28.47
C LEU A 109 9.92 6.04 29.27
N ALA A 110 10.07 5.80 30.58
CA ALA A 110 10.96 6.57 31.42
C ALA A 110 12.41 6.51 30.91
N GLY A 111 12.90 5.33 30.58
CA GLY A 111 14.22 5.12 29.99
C GLY A 111 14.39 5.87 28.66
N ALA A 112 13.38 5.81 27.79
CA ALA A 112 13.38 6.53 26.54
C ALA A 112 13.51 8.03 26.69
N MET A 113 12.72 8.57 27.60
CA MET A 113 12.75 9.99 27.90
C MET A 113 14.10 10.43 28.47
N MET A 114 14.73 9.63 29.34
CA MET A 114 16.07 9.91 29.88
C MET A 114 17.15 9.99 28.79
N HIS A 115 16.99 9.25 27.70
CA HIS A 115 17.99 9.19 26.62
C HIS A 115 17.60 10.01 25.39
N SER A 116 16.56 10.86 25.48
CA SER A 116 16.00 11.60 24.34
C SER A 116 16.88 12.74 23.81
N GLY A 117 17.95 13.14 24.51
CA GLY A 117 18.74 14.33 24.19
C GLY A 117 18.00 15.67 24.45
N ASP A 118 16.72 15.65 24.79
CA ASP A 118 15.92 16.83 25.15
C ASP A 118 15.95 17.00 26.67
N PRO A 119 16.50 18.10 27.20
CA PRO A 119 16.62 18.31 28.64
C PRO A 119 15.29 18.20 29.41
N THR A 120 14.20 18.65 28.83
CA THR A 120 12.87 18.60 29.45
C THR A 120 12.37 17.16 29.54
N LYS A 121 12.54 16.38 28.46
CA LYS A 121 12.20 14.96 28.45
C LYS A 121 13.10 14.15 29.35
N MET A 122 14.39 14.47 29.38
CA MET A 122 15.36 13.80 30.29
C MET A 122 14.98 14.02 31.74
N ALA A 123 14.65 15.25 32.14
CA ALA A 123 14.19 15.56 33.49
C ALA A 123 12.90 14.80 33.85
N LEU A 124 11.94 14.76 32.90
CA LEU A 124 10.69 14.02 33.07
C LEU A 124 10.92 12.52 33.16
N GLY A 125 11.77 11.95 32.30
CA GLY A 125 12.14 10.53 32.35
C GLY A 125 12.80 10.13 33.66
N SER A 126 13.70 10.98 34.17
CA SER A 126 14.32 10.80 35.49
C SER A 126 13.28 10.82 36.62
N LEU A 127 12.36 11.78 36.58
CA LEU A 127 11.26 11.86 37.56
C LEU A 127 10.35 10.61 37.49
N MET A 128 10.00 10.18 36.27
CA MET A 128 9.18 8.99 36.04
C MET A 128 9.87 7.72 36.55
N SER A 129 11.19 7.59 36.39
CA SER A 129 11.94 6.43 36.88
C SER A 129 12.05 6.35 38.40
N GLN A 130 12.02 7.49 39.08
CA GLN A 130 12.09 7.59 40.52
C GLN A 130 10.72 7.52 41.21
N THR A 131 9.64 7.75 40.49
CA THR A 131 8.27 7.74 41.02
C THR A 131 7.67 6.34 40.89
N PRO A 132 7.15 5.75 41.98
CA PRO A 132 6.43 4.47 41.89
C PRO A 132 5.29 4.55 40.87
N GLN A 133 5.17 3.53 40.01
CA GLN A 133 4.21 3.54 38.89
C GLN A 133 2.76 3.72 39.35
N GLN A 134 2.43 3.23 40.54
CA GLN A 134 1.10 3.39 41.15
C GLN A 134 0.75 4.86 41.45
N SER A 135 1.76 5.71 41.60
CA SER A 135 1.61 7.13 41.93
C SER A 135 1.59 8.05 40.69
N TRP A 136 1.76 7.50 39.50
CA TRP A 136 1.83 8.31 38.27
C TRP A 136 0.55 9.08 37.98
N GLY A 137 -0.63 8.55 38.37
CA GLY A 137 -1.90 9.24 38.21
C GLY A 137 -2.09 10.47 39.11
N GLY A 138 -1.33 10.57 40.19
CA GLY A 138 -1.34 11.74 41.10
C GLY A 138 -0.18 12.71 40.89
N ALA A 139 0.83 12.34 40.10
CA ALA A 139 2.04 13.14 39.89
C ALA A 139 1.85 14.07 38.68
N VAL A 140 1.36 15.29 38.91
CA VAL A 140 1.21 16.33 37.87
C VAL A 140 2.60 16.79 37.43
N VAL A 141 2.85 16.74 36.12
CA VAL A 141 4.11 17.12 35.46
C VAL A 141 3.98 18.34 34.56
N ASP A 142 2.77 18.69 34.16
CA ASP A 142 2.47 19.95 33.47
C ASP A 142 1.43 20.74 34.25
N PRO A 143 1.86 21.77 35.01
CA PRO A 143 0.94 22.59 35.80
C PRO A 143 -0.08 23.38 34.97
N LYS A 144 0.20 23.64 33.67
CA LYS A 144 -0.68 24.41 32.80
C LYS A 144 -1.90 23.59 32.34
N THR A 145 -1.68 22.31 32.07
CA THR A 145 -2.73 21.41 31.58
C THR A 145 -3.25 20.47 32.67
N GLY A 146 -2.58 20.40 33.83
CA GLY A 146 -2.83 19.41 34.86
C GLY A 146 -2.46 18.00 34.48
N ALA A 147 -1.70 17.79 33.38
CA ALA A 147 -1.32 16.47 32.90
C ALA A 147 -0.43 15.75 33.91
N THR A 148 -0.76 14.51 34.17
CA THR A 148 -0.01 13.60 35.05
C THR A 148 0.99 12.76 34.27
N MET A 149 1.89 12.06 34.95
CA MET A 149 2.78 11.06 34.32
C MET A 149 1.97 9.96 33.65
N GLU A 150 0.83 9.56 34.24
CA GLU A 150 -0.04 8.56 33.66
C GLU A 150 -0.68 9.06 32.35
N ASP A 151 -1.10 10.32 32.29
CA ASP A 151 -1.63 10.91 31.05
C ASP A 151 -0.59 10.88 29.93
N ILE A 152 0.66 11.18 30.23
CA ILE A 152 1.77 11.12 29.28
C ILE A 152 1.99 9.67 28.83
N TYR A 153 1.98 8.72 29.75
CA TYR A 153 2.09 7.30 29.43
C TYR A 153 0.94 6.83 28.54
N GLN A 154 -0.30 7.18 28.88
CA GLN A 154 -1.47 6.80 28.09
C GLN A 154 -1.48 7.50 26.72
N ALA A 155 -1.02 8.74 26.64
CA ALA A 155 -0.85 9.43 25.34
C ALA A 155 0.20 8.73 24.49
N ASN A 156 1.33 8.33 25.07
CA ASN A 156 2.38 7.56 24.37
C ASN A 156 1.87 6.18 23.93
N LYS A 157 1.13 5.50 24.80
CA LYS A 157 0.47 4.24 24.50
C LYS A 157 -0.51 4.38 23.32
N LYS A 158 -1.31 5.45 23.29
CA LYS A 158 -2.21 5.75 22.19
C LYS A 158 -1.46 6.12 20.90
N MET A 159 -0.33 6.82 21.00
CA MET A 159 0.51 7.14 19.83
C MET A 159 1.24 5.90 19.28
N GLY A 160 1.73 5.02 20.13
CA GLY A 160 2.35 3.75 19.74
C GLY A 160 1.37 2.72 19.16
N ALA A 161 0.08 2.87 19.47
CA ALA A 161 -0.99 1.94 19.13
C ALA A 161 -1.89 2.43 18.00
N LYS A 162 -1.37 3.18 17.01
CA LYS A 162 -2.23 3.61 15.90
C LYS A 162 -2.42 2.51 14.88
N ASN A 163 -3.65 2.10 14.77
CA ASN A 163 -4.12 1.09 13.85
C ASN A 163 -4.12 1.64 12.41
N ILE A 164 -3.81 0.78 11.44
CA ILE A 164 -4.11 1.07 10.04
C ILE A 164 -5.63 1.23 9.93
N GLU A 165 -6.08 2.39 9.48
CA GLU A 165 -7.49 2.63 9.23
C GLU A 165 -7.95 1.77 8.05
N ASN A 166 -9.24 1.43 8.02
CA ASN A 166 -9.84 0.81 6.86
C ASN A 166 -9.59 1.69 5.63
N GLU A 167 -9.17 1.07 4.53
CA GLU A 167 -8.91 1.76 3.27
C GLU A 167 -10.12 1.64 2.36
N PHE A 168 -10.54 2.77 1.83
CA PHE A 168 -11.58 2.87 0.84
C PHE A 168 -11.04 3.63 -0.38
N ILE A 169 -11.16 3.04 -1.58
CA ILE A 169 -10.69 3.66 -2.80
C ILE A 169 -11.82 3.71 -3.82
N VAL A 170 -12.05 4.89 -4.37
CA VAL A 170 -12.87 5.10 -5.57
C VAL A 170 -11.92 5.44 -6.71
N ARG A 171 -11.92 4.60 -7.74
CA ARG A 171 -11.12 4.78 -8.94
C ARG A 171 -12.03 5.04 -10.13
N ASN A 172 -11.62 5.93 -11.00
CA ASN A 172 -12.23 6.10 -12.32
C ASN A 172 -11.15 6.51 -13.33
N GLY A 173 -11.36 6.11 -14.59
CA GLY A 173 -10.39 6.39 -15.64
C GLY A 173 -10.86 5.97 -17.01
N LEU A 174 -10.02 6.28 -17.97
CA LEU A 174 -10.17 5.90 -19.37
C LEU A 174 -8.98 5.04 -19.78
N LYS A 175 -9.22 4.07 -20.62
CA LYS A 175 -8.21 3.18 -21.18
C LYS A 175 -8.34 3.19 -22.71
N TYR A 176 -7.22 3.37 -23.39
CA TYR A 176 -7.09 3.19 -24.82
C TYR A 176 -6.32 1.90 -25.11
N ASN A 177 -6.94 1.01 -25.88
CA ASN A 177 -6.45 -0.33 -26.15
C ASN A 177 -5.92 -0.45 -27.58
N LYS A 178 -4.76 -1.10 -27.71
CA LYS A 178 -4.18 -1.61 -28.96
C LYS A 178 -3.78 -3.07 -28.76
N SER A 179 -3.51 -3.77 -29.85
CA SER A 179 -3.22 -5.21 -29.83
C SER A 179 -2.04 -5.61 -28.92
N LEU A 180 -0.99 -4.80 -28.86
CA LEU A 180 0.23 -5.10 -28.11
C LEU A 180 0.47 -4.19 -26.92
N TRP A 181 -0.31 -3.13 -26.77
CA TRP A 181 -0.16 -2.18 -25.69
C TRP A 181 -1.47 -1.47 -25.37
N ASN A 182 -1.55 -0.94 -24.19
CA ASN A 182 -2.61 -0.05 -23.79
C ASN A 182 -2.07 1.10 -22.93
N VAL A 183 -2.79 2.20 -22.91
CA VAL A 183 -2.56 3.30 -22.00
C VAL A 183 -3.85 3.61 -21.26
N SER A 184 -3.75 3.82 -19.97
CA SER A 184 -4.88 4.26 -19.17
C SER A 184 -4.47 5.44 -18.30
N PHE A 185 -5.45 6.28 -17.96
CA PHE A 185 -5.27 7.43 -17.08
C PHE A 185 -6.55 7.69 -16.32
N GLY A 186 -6.42 8.23 -15.13
CA GLY A 186 -7.58 8.43 -14.29
C GLY A 186 -7.29 9.14 -12.98
N HIS A 187 -8.24 9.04 -12.10
CA HIS A 187 -8.23 9.66 -10.80
C HIS A 187 -8.67 8.65 -9.73
N ASP A 188 -7.99 8.70 -8.59
CA ASP A 188 -8.36 7.96 -7.39
C ASP A 188 -8.65 8.92 -6.25
N PHE A 189 -9.71 8.63 -5.53
CA PHE A 189 -9.97 9.12 -4.20
C PHE A 189 -9.70 7.98 -3.20
N ILE A 190 -8.79 8.21 -2.27
CA ILE A 190 -8.36 7.24 -1.26
C ILE A 190 -8.68 7.80 0.12
N HIS A 191 -9.35 7.01 0.94
CA HIS A 191 -9.63 7.33 2.33
C HIS A 191 -9.11 6.22 3.23
N GLY A 192 -8.43 6.58 4.32
CA GLY A 192 -7.84 5.60 5.23
C GLY A 192 -6.57 4.94 4.71
N GLY A 193 -6.35 3.71 5.12
CA GLY A 193 -5.16 2.95 4.79
C GLY A 193 -3.87 3.54 5.37
N ILE A 194 -2.72 3.10 4.85
CA ILE A 194 -1.41 3.61 5.28
C ILE A 194 -1.26 5.09 4.95
N ALA A 195 -1.64 5.51 3.74
CA ALA A 195 -1.51 6.89 3.30
C ALA A 195 -2.32 7.85 4.17
N GLY A 196 -3.54 7.46 4.54
CA GLY A 196 -4.41 8.25 5.41
C GLY A 196 -3.87 8.39 6.82
N VAL A 197 -3.33 7.32 7.39
CA VAL A 197 -2.73 7.35 8.73
C VAL A 197 -1.47 8.21 8.75
N VAL A 198 -0.63 8.11 7.72
CA VAL A 198 0.56 8.97 7.58
C VAL A 198 0.17 10.43 7.49
N ALA A 199 -0.80 10.79 6.65
CA ALA A 199 -1.28 12.15 6.51
C ALA A 199 -1.81 12.73 7.83
N LYS A 200 -2.66 11.97 8.53
CA LYS A 200 -3.23 12.37 9.83
C LYS A 200 -2.18 12.52 10.92
N HIS A 201 -1.12 11.72 10.86
CA HIS A 201 -0.11 11.69 11.93
C HIS A 201 0.98 12.71 11.78
N PHE A 202 1.49 12.83 10.56
CA PHE A 202 2.69 13.64 10.31
C PHE A 202 2.36 15.07 9.90
N ASP A 203 1.18 15.31 9.34
CA ASP A 203 0.77 16.62 8.85
C ASP A 203 -0.23 17.33 9.77
N GLY A 204 -0.64 16.68 10.87
CA GLY A 204 -1.68 17.22 11.76
C GLY A 204 -3.04 17.39 11.08
N GLN A 205 -3.23 16.76 9.91
CA GLN A 205 -4.46 16.83 9.15
C GLN A 205 -5.58 16.08 9.88
N SER A 206 -6.76 16.67 9.93
CA SER A 206 -7.94 16.06 10.54
C SER A 206 -8.55 14.93 9.68
N GLN A 207 -8.14 14.81 8.42
CA GLN A 207 -8.72 13.90 7.45
C GLN A 207 -7.68 12.94 6.86
N SER A 208 -7.97 11.65 6.94
CA SER A 208 -7.16 10.58 6.35
C SER A 208 -7.54 10.34 4.89
N ARG A 209 -7.44 11.36 4.06
CA ARG A 209 -7.78 11.28 2.63
C ARG A 209 -6.60 11.66 1.75
N MET A 210 -6.58 11.10 0.57
CA MET A 210 -5.62 11.42 -0.47
C MET A 210 -6.33 11.37 -1.83
N GLN A 211 -5.96 12.27 -2.71
CA GLN A 211 -6.36 12.25 -4.10
C GLN A 211 -5.14 12.14 -4.99
N GLN A 212 -5.27 11.39 -6.07
CA GLN A 212 -4.19 11.25 -7.06
C GLN A 212 -4.75 11.16 -8.47
N VAL A 213 -4.01 11.71 -9.42
CA VAL A 213 -4.16 11.38 -10.84
C VAL A 213 -3.08 10.39 -11.20
N TRP A 214 -3.42 9.46 -12.10
CA TRP A 214 -2.50 8.39 -12.48
C TRP A 214 -2.54 8.13 -13.99
N THR A 215 -1.46 7.57 -14.49
CA THR A 215 -1.32 7.09 -15.87
C THR A 215 -0.66 5.72 -15.84
N ASN A 216 -1.16 4.79 -16.63
CA ASN A 216 -0.59 3.47 -16.86
C ASN A 216 -0.28 3.23 -18.34
N PHE A 217 0.87 2.66 -18.60
CA PHE A 217 1.23 2.10 -19.89
C PHE A 217 1.60 0.62 -19.74
N GLU A 218 0.88 -0.24 -20.41
CA GLU A 218 1.10 -1.69 -20.41
C GLU A 218 1.44 -2.17 -21.81
N VAL A 219 2.42 -3.07 -21.89
CA VAL A 219 2.78 -3.80 -23.10
C VAL A 219 2.60 -5.29 -22.88
N THR A 220 2.03 -5.96 -23.88
CA THR A 220 1.86 -7.43 -23.92
C THR A 220 2.32 -7.94 -25.28
N PRO A 221 3.63 -7.96 -25.52
CA PRO A 221 4.18 -8.32 -26.82
C PRO A 221 3.91 -9.78 -27.19
N VAL A 222 3.75 -10.65 -26.19
CA VAL A 222 3.43 -12.08 -26.35
C VAL A 222 2.50 -12.52 -25.21
N ALA A 223 1.73 -13.58 -25.42
CA ALA A 223 0.71 -14.05 -24.48
C ALA A 223 1.25 -14.46 -23.09
N TRP A 224 2.53 -14.82 -23.02
CA TRP A 224 3.17 -15.27 -21.78
C TRP A 224 3.96 -14.17 -21.05
N PHE A 225 4.08 -12.97 -21.64
CA PHE A 225 4.81 -11.84 -21.02
C PHE A 225 4.03 -10.55 -21.11
N SER A 226 3.95 -9.82 -19.99
CA SER A 226 3.50 -8.43 -19.96
C SER A 226 4.39 -7.60 -19.06
N ALA A 227 4.47 -6.31 -19.34
CA ALA A 227 5.12 -5.34 -18.48
C ALA A 227 4.30 -4.06 -18.43
N ASP A 228 4.29 -3.41 -17.30
CA ASP A 228 3.62 -2.12 -17.15
C ASP A 228 4.42 -1.16 -16.26
N LEU A 229 4.13 0.08 -16.47
CA LEU A 229 4.69 1.17 -15.70
C LEU A 229 3.59 2.16 -15.34
N ASN A 230 3.59 2.62 -14.08
CA ASN A 230 2.59 3.48 -13.48
C ASN A 230 3.18 4.79 -12.99
N CYS A 231 2.48 5.90 -13.18
CA CYS A 231 2.78 7.23 -12.65
C CYS A 231 1.57 7.79 -11.92
N ALA A 232 1.73 8.08 -10.66
CA ALA A 232 0.71 8.76 -9.90
C ALA A 232 1.25 10.07 -9.29
N ARG A 233 0.46 11.11 -9.40
CA ARG A 233 0.70 12.39 -8.73
C ARG A 233 -0.38 12.59 -7.68
N THR A 234 0.05 12.66 -6.43
CA THR A 234 -0.81 13.03 -5.32
C THR A 234 -0.81 14.55 -5.12
N PHE A 235 -1.94 15.15 -4.75
CA PHE A 235 -2.07 16.61 -4.72
C PHE A 235 -2.94 17.16 -3.57
N ASP A 236 -3.48 16.31 -2.72
CA ASP A 236 -4.25 16.72 -1.55
C ASP A 236 -3.38 16.73 -0.28
N THR A 237 -3.68 15.90 0.69
CA THR A 237 -3.01 15.83 1.99
C THR A 237 -1.56 15.35 1.87
N VAL A 238 -1.32 14.40 0.98
CA VAL A 238 0.01 13.91 0.62
C VAL A 238 0.35 14.42 -0.77
N LYS A 239 1.48 15.09 -0.91
CA LYS A 239 1.93 15.63 -2.21
C LYS A 239 3.18 14.88 -2.65
N GLY A 240 3.25 14.55 -3.95
CA GLY A 240 4.43 13.92 -4.50
C GLY A 240 4.12 13.03 -5.69
N TRP A 241 5.15 12.40 -6.19
CA TRP A 241 5.07 11.45 -7.29
C TRP A 241 5.35 10.05 -6.77
N TRP A 242 4.54 9.13 -7.23
CA TRP A 242 4.71 7.71 -7.02
C TRP A 242 4.85 6.99 -8.35
N PHE A 243 5.75 5.99 -8.37
CA PHE A 243 6.10 5.27 -9.59
C PHE A 243 6.19 3.78 -9.32
N GLU A 244 5.66 2.94 -10.23
CA GLU A 244 5.74 1.48 -10.16
C GLU A 244 6.07 0.87 -11.52
N ALA A 245 6.82 -0.19 -11.50
CA ALA A 245 7.09 -1.01 -12.66
C ALA A 245 6.81 -2.45 -12.33
N HIS A 246 6.17 -3.16 -13.25
CA HIS A 246 5.91 -4.58 -13.15
C HIS A 246 6.35 -5.32 -14.41
N ALA A 247 6.83 -6.53 -14.22
CA ALA A 247 7.04 -7.50 -15.29
C ALA A 247 6.41 -8.81 -14.87
N ARG A 248 5.61 -9.43 -15.75
CA ARG A 248 4.86 -10.66 -15.46
C ARG A 248 5.17 -11.71 -16.50
N LEU A 249 5.46 -12.91 -16.00
CA LEU A 249 5.55 -14.13 -16.80
C LEU A 249 4.37 -15.02 -16.47
N LYS A 250 3.70 -15.54 -17.49
CA LYS A 250 2.53 -16.40 -17.36
C LYS A 250 2.75 -17.71 -18.09
N ALA A 251 2.42 -18.81 -17.42
CA ALA A 251 2.46 -20.14 -18.03
C ALA A 251 1.23 -20.97 -17.60
N PRO A 252 0.71 -21.86 -18.45
CA PRO A 252 -0.25 -22.87 -18.02
C PRO A 252 0.42 -23.87 -17.08
N ILE A 253 -0.22 -24.19 -15.95
CA ILE A 253 0.18 -25.26 -15.04
C ILE A 253 -0.69 -26.50 -15.31
N ILE A 254 -2.00 -26.29 -15.48
CA ILE A 254 -2.99 -27.33 -15.80
C ILE A 254 -3.83 -26.86 -16.97
N GLY A 255 -3.96 -27.72 -17.96
CA GLY A 255 -4.67 -27.44 -19.21
C GLY A 255 -3.71 -27.14 -20.37
N SER A 256 -4.25 -26.89 -21.55
CA SER A 256 -3.49 -26.44 -22.72
C SER A 256 -3.38 -24.92 -22.78
N PRO A 257 -2.52 -24.35 -23.60
CA PRO A 257 -2.49 -22.89 -23.82
C PRO A 257 -3.84 -22.30 -24.27
N GLU A 258 -4.67 -23.09 -24.96
CA GLU A 258 -6.01 -22.71 -25.44
C GLU A 258 -7.08 -22.90 -24.35
N ASP A 259 -6.88 -23.84 -23.42
CA ASP A 259 -7.81 -24.15 -22.34
C ASP A 259 -7.11 -24.24 -20.98
N ILE A 260 -6.62 -23.13 -20.51
CA ILE A 260 -5.94 -23.03 -19.21
C ILE A 260 -6.97 -23.21 -18.10
N LYS A 261 -6.76 -24.21 -17.22
CA LYS A 261 -7.54 -24.44 -15.99
C LYS A 261 -6.83 -23.86 -14.77
N VAL A 262 -5.50 -23.94 -14.74
CA VAL A 262 -4.67 -23.30 -13.72
C VAL A 262 -3.49 -22.65 -14.43
N ALA A 263 -3.30 -21.35 -14.18
CA ALA A 263 -2.11 -20.64 -14.65
C ALA A 263 -1.12 -20.42 -13.51
N GLY A 264 0.16 -20.31 -13.83
CA GLY A 264 1.20 -19.75 -12.96
C GLY A 264 1.55 -18.36 -13.44
N ILE A 265 1.62 -17.40 -12.55
CA ILE A 265 2.04 -16.04 -12.84
C ILE A 265 3.16 -15.67 -11.89
N LEU A 266 4.33 -15.36 -12.44
CA LEU A 266 5.44 -14.80 -11.71
C LEU A 266 5.51 -13.29 -12.02
N GLU A 267 5.36 -12.47 -11.02
CA GLU A 267 5.46 -11.01 -11.12
C GLU A 267 6.69 -10.52 -10.39
N TYR A 268 7.50 -9.71 -11.04
CA TYR A 268 8.48 -8.84 -10.41
C TYR A 268 7.95 -7.42 -10.43
N GLY A 269 8.02 -6.74 -9.29
CA GLY A 269 7.59 -5.35 -9.16
C GLY A 269 8.58 -4.50 -8.37
N MET A 270 8.57 -3.21 -8.65
CA MET A 270 9.33 -2.21 -7.90
C MET A 270 8.62 -0.88 -7.88
N SER A 271 8.82 -0.12 -6.80
CA SER A 271 8.24 1.20 -6.63
C SER A 271 9.27 2.26 -6.28
N TRP A 272 9.02 3.49 -6.73
CA TRP A 272 9.80 4.69 -6.41
C TRP A 272 8.89 5.81 -5.97
N ALA A 273 9.47 6.76 -5.23
CA ALA A 273 8.83 8.02 -4.92
C ALA A 273 9.75 9.20 -5.25
N ALA A 274 9.14 10.32 -5.59
CA ALA A 274 9.83 11.59 -5.71
C ALA A 274 8.97 12.67 -5.03
N ASN A 275 9.53 13.27 -3.98
CA ASN A 275 8.86 14.25 -3.11
C ASN A 275 7.52 13.74 -2.57
N PHE A 276 7.40 12.45 -2.38
CA PHE A 276 6.21 11.82 -1.82
C PHE A 276 6.25 12.00 -0.31
N TYR A 277 5.15 12.41 0.31
CA TYR A 277 5.08 12.84 1.71
C TYR A 277 5.89 14.10 2.03
N GLU A 278 6.19 14.94 1.05
CA GLU A 278 6.78 16.26 1.30
C GLU A 278 5.72 17.15 1.95
N SER A 279 5.62 17.03 3.26
CA SER A 279 4.86 17.92 4.11
C SER A 279 5.81 18.83 4.87
N SER A 280 5.27 19.79 5.59
CA SER A 280 6.02 20.69 6.51
C SER A 280 6.91 19.94 7.52
N HIS A 281 6.87 18.64 7.57
CA HIS A 281 7.54 17.77 8.53
C HIS A 281 8.71 16.97 7.97
N ASN A 282 9.12 17.18 6.72
CA ASN A 282 10.31 16.54 6.10
C ASN A 282 10.31 15.01 6.07
N ALA A 283 9.15 14.38 6.07
CA ALA A 283 9.03 12.94 5.89
C ALA A 283 8.99 12.55 4.41
N CYS A 284 9.77 13.24 3.58
CA CYS A 284 9.81 13.02 2.15
C CYS A 284 10.51 11.70 1.85
N SER A 285 9.85 10.86 1.08
CA SER A 285 10.41 9.66 0.53
C SER A 285 10.88 9.90 -0.89
N ASN A 286 12.19 9.78 -1.11
CA ASN A 286 12.81 9.86 -2.43
C ASN A 286 13.57 8.58 -2.74
N GLY A 287 13.47 8.12 -3.97
CA GLY A 287 14.16 6.92 -4.46
C GLY A 287 13.31 5.66 -4.35
N THR A 288 13.96 4.52 -4.41
CA THR A 288 13.29 3.20 -4.41
C THR A 288 12.62 2.92 -3.06
N GLN A 289 11.34 2.59 -3.09
CA GLN A 289 10.53 2.33 -1.91
C GLN A 289 10.48 0.85 -1.57
N ALA A 290 10.16 0.01 -2.54
CA ALA A 290 10.05 -1.43 -2.37
C ALA A 290 10.38 -2.18 -3.66
N PHE A 291 10.71 -3.46 -3.49
CA PHE A 291 10.78 -4.48 -4.53
C PHE A 291 9.94 -5.66 -4.07
N TRP A 292 9.33 -6.37 -5.01
CA TRP A 292 8.64 -7.63 -4.69
C TRP A 292 8.75 -8.64 -5.80
N LEU A 293 8.69 -9.89 -5.40
CA LEU A 293 8.50 -11.03 -6.27
C LEU A 293 7.22 -11.74 -5.82
N LYS A 294 6.23 -11.85 -6.70
CA LYS A 294 4.94 -12.47 -6.41
C LYS A 294 4.71 -13.67 -7.31
N LEU A 295 4.37 -14.79 -6.71
CA LEU A 295 3.88 -15.97 -7.38
C LEU A 295 2.39 -16.10 -7.12
N SER A 296 1.58 -16.18 -8.16
CA SER A 296 0.14 -16.41 -8.06
C SER A 296 -0.30 -17.55 -9.00
N THR A 297 -1.32 -18.28 -8.57
CA THR A 297 -1.84 -19.41 -9.32
C THR A 297 -3.36 -19.29 -9.48
N PRO A 298 -3.87 -18.49 -10.44
CA PRO A 298 -5.30 -18.41 -10.70
C PRO A 298 -5.86 -19.75 -11.20
N TRP A 299 -6.89 -20.21 -10.51
CA TRP A 299 -7.67 -21.42 -10.82
C TRP A 299 -9.01 -21.00 -11.42
N PHE A 300 -9.25 -21.36 -12.67
CA PHE A 300 -10.51 -21.13 -13.34
C PHE A 300 -11.48 -22.27 -12.97
N VAL A 301 -12.35 -22.01 -12.00
CA VAL A 301 -13.12 -23.05 -11.30
C VAL A 301 -14.25 -23.61 -12.15
N ASN A 302 -14.80 -22.79 -13.05
CA ASN A 302 -15.92 -23.19 -13.91
C ASN A 302 -15.58 -23.08 -15.39
N GLU A 303 -16.35 -23.79 -16.24
CA GLU A 303 -16.13 -23.84 -17.68
C GLU A 303 -16.20 -22.47 -18.36
N SER A 304 -17.06 -21.57 -17.87
CA SER A 304 -17.17 -20.19 -18.38
C SER A 304 -15.98 -19.30 -17.97
N LYS A 305 -15.09 -19.80 -17.10
CA LYS A 305 -13.91 -19.08 -16.58
C LYS A 305 -14.22 -17.72 -15.94
N ASN A 306 -15.47 -17.52 -15.50
CA ASN A 306 -15.91 -16.32 -14.86
C ASN A 306 -15.77 -16.36 -13.32
N PHE A 307 -15.55 -17.53 -12.73
CA PHE A 307 -15.19 -17.67 -11.32
C PHE A 307 -13.74 -18.15 -11.19
N ILE A 308 -12.92 -17.34 -10.52
CA ILE A 308 -11.48 -17.55 -10.42
C ILE A 308 -11.08 -17.49 -8.96
N LEU A 309 -10.33 -18.48 -8.52
CA LEU A 309 -9.71 -18.49 -7.20
C LEU A 309 -8.20 -18.32 -7.37
N THR A 310 -7.62 -17.31 -6.72
CA THR A 310 -6.21 -16.95 -6.90
C THR A 310 -5.48 -16.95 -5.56
N PRO A 311 -4.86 -18.05 -5.16
CA PRO A 311 -3.83 -18.03 -4.12
C PRO A 311 -2.56 -17.37 -4.64
N ALA A 312 -1.88 -16.62 -3.78
CA ALA A 312 -0.62 -15.99 -4.09
C ALA A 312 0.31 -15.91 -2.88
N VAL A 313 1.60 -15.84 -3.16
CA VAL A 313 2.63 -15.51 -2.18
C VAL A 313 3.53 -14.44 -2.76
N SER A 314 3.86 -13.43 -1.97
CA SER A 314 4.80 -12.38 -2.35
C SER A 314 5.94 -12.27 -1.36
N PHE A 315 7.13 -12.05 -1.89
CA PHE A 315 8.36 -11.74 -1.17
C PHE A 315 8.63 -10.25 -1.39
N ASN A 316 8.66 -9.47 -0.33
CA ASN A 316 8.71 -8.01 -0.39
C ASN A 316 9.96 -7.51 0.32
N TRP A 317 10.73 -6.64 -0.34
CA TRP A 317 11.94 -6.00 0.19
C TRP A 317 11.77 -4.49 0.23
N LEU A 318 12.16 -3.88 1.33
CA LEU A 318 12.14 -2.44 1.48
C LEU A 318 13.35 -1.82 0.74
N GLY A 319 13.08 -0.81 -0.10
CA GLY A 319 14.11 -0.06 -0.80
C GLY A 319 14.77 1.01 0.09
N LYS A 320 15.92 1.54 -0.36
CA LYS A 320 16.67 2.57 0.38
C LYS A 320 15.84 3.84 0.67
N GLY A 321 14.97 4.26 -0.24
CA GLY A 321 14.08 5.40 -0.04
C GLY A 321 13.04 5.14 1.03
N GLY A 322 12.41 3.95 1.01
CA GLY A 322 11.48 3.51 2.03
C GLY A 322 12.11 3.40 3.41
N MET A 323 13.32 2.82 3.51
CA MET A 323 14.07 2.74 4.77
C MET A 323 14.37 4.13 5.35
N LYS A 324 14.88 5.05 4.53
CA LYS A 324 15.18 6.43 4.99
C LYS A 324 13.94 7.19 5.43
N ALA A 325 12.82 7.02 4.73
CA ALA A 325 11.55 7.65 5.12
C ALA A 325 11.07 7.11 6.47
N ASN A 326 11.19 5.80 6.69
CA ASN A 326 10.85 5.16 7.95
C ASN A 326 11.76 5.62 9.09
N GLU A 327 13.08 5.62 8.90
CA GLU A 327 14.04 6.10 9.90
C GLU A 327 13.74 7.52 10.33
N LYS A 328 13.53 8.44 9.38
CA LYS A 328 13.22 9.85 9.70
C LYS A 328 11.87 9.99 10.43
N SER A 329 10.86 9.26 10.00
CA SER A 329 9.53 9.30 10.62
C SER A 329 9.57 8.76 12.04
N HIS A 330 10.29 7.66 12.26
CA HIS A 330 10.43 7.04 13.57
C HIS A 330 11.33 7.82 14.52
N ALA A 331 12.49 8.26 14.06
CA ALA A 331 13.38 9.07 14.87
C ALA A 331 12.67 10.35 15.37
N LYS A 332 11.79 10.93 14.55
CA LYS A 332 10.99 12.10 14.95
C LYS A 332 9.88 11.75 15.93
N ALA A 333 9.23 10.59 15.78
CA ALA A 333 8.12 10.19 16.63
C ALA A 333 8.56 9.57 17.96
N PHE A 334 9.70 8.89 17.99
CA PHE A 334 10.11 8.02 19.09
C PHE A 334 11.54 8.28 19.59
N GLY A 335 12.28 9.26 19.01
CA GLY A 335 13.66 9.55 19.39
C GLY A 335 14.58 8.35 19.14
N ASP A 336 15.54 8.14 20.05
CA ASP A 336 16.57 7.09 19.92
C ASP A 336 16.07 5.64 20.14
N GLN A 337 14.78 5.47 20.44
CA GLN A 337 14.14 4.15 20.59
C GLN A 337 13.55 3.62 19.29
N TYR A 338 14.13 3.98 18.19
CA TYR A 338 13.77 3.47 16.89
C TYR A 338 13.88 1.95 16.81
N VAL A 339 12.77 1.28 16.58
CA VAL A 339 12.74 -0.13 16.20
C VAL A 339 12.79 -0.21 14.68
N PRO A 340 13.88 -0.73 14.08
CA PRO A 340 13.98 -0.76 12.63
C PRO A 340 12.88 -1.62 12.02
N PHE A 341 12.30 -1.15 10.91
CA PHE A 341 11.40 -1.96 10.12
C PHE A 341 12.13 -3.18 9.56
N ARG A 342 11.41 -4.27 9.39
CA ARG A 342 11.94 -5.40 8.66
C ARG A 342 12.15 -5.00 7.21
N ASN A 343 13.34 -5.28 6.69
CA ASN A 343 13.67 -5.03 5.29
C ASN A 343 13.03 -6.05 4.35
N PHE A 344 12.44 -7.11 4.91
CA PHE A 344 11.88 -8.23 4.17
C PHE A 344 10.62 -8.76 4.85
N ALA A 345 9.60 -9.05 4.04
CA ALA A 345 8.36 -9.69 4.48
C ALA A 345 7.84 -10.67 3.45
N VAL A 346 7.24 -11.75 3.92
CA VAL A 346 6.52 -12.73 3.10
C VAL A 346 5.03 -12.55 3.36
N VAL A 347 4.25 -12.41 2.29
CA VAL A 347 2.80 -12.21 2.37
C VAL A 347 2.09 -13.26 1.54
N GLY A 348 1.15 -13.96 2.16
CA GLY A 348 0.22 -14.87 1.49
C GLY A 348 -1.12 -14.19 1.27
N ASP A 349 -1.69 -14.33 0.07
CA ASP A 349 -2.97 -13.77 -0.34
C ASP A 349 -3.88 -14.87 -0.91
N LEU A 350 -5.19 -14.70 -0.73
CA LEU A 350 -6.21 -15.48 -1.41
C LEU A 350 -7.32 -14.55 -1.89
N THR A 351 -7.63 -14.62 -3.18
CA THR A 351 -8.69 -13.81 -3.79
C THR A 351 -9.64 -14.69 -4.58
N ALA A 352 -10.93 -14.51 -4.39
CA ALA A 352 -11.99 -15.05 -5.23
C ALA A 352 -12.53 -13.91 -6.11
N THR A 353 -12.66 -14.18 -7.40
CA THR A 353 -13.13 -13.20 -8.40
C THR A 353 -14.29 -13.80 -9.19
N TYR A 354 -15.35 -13.03 -9.34
CA TYR A 354 -16.43 -13.33 -10.26
C TYR A 354 -16.52 -12.24 -11.34
N LYS A 355 -16.45 -12.65 -12.62
CA LYS A 355 -16.60 -11.77 -13.80
C LYS A 355 -17.98 -11.91 -14.42
N PHE A 356 -18.56 -10.81 -14.91
CA PHE A 356 -19.87 -10.80 -15.57
C PHE A 356 -19.90 -9.87 -16.78
#